data_7d55d2ced977eefbb304fd89794c87e6
#
_entry.id   7d55d2ced977eefbb304fd89794c87e6
#
_cell.length_a   1.000
_cell.length_b   1.000
_cell.length_c   1.000
_cell.angle_alpha   90.00
_cell.angle_beta   90.00
_cell.angle_gamma   90.00
#
_symmetry.space_group_name_H-M   'P 1'
#
loop_
_entity.id
_entity.type
_entity.pdbx_description
1 polymer ?
#
loop_
_entity_poly.entity_id
_entity_poly.type
_entity_poly.pdbx_seq_one_letter_code
_entity_poly.pdbx_strand_id
1 'polypeptide(L)'
;MRIAIVDDCENERNELCKRLSQSSFSRSYDIEICGYGSGTDFLNEAMQNRFDLVFMDIYMEKENGIDAAQKLRKFDKDCLLV
;
A
#
# COMPACT_ATOMS: atom_id res chain seq x y z
N MET A 1 -5.31 12.29 1.57
CA MET A 1 -4.99 11.12 0.70
C MET A 1 -4.40 9.99 1.53
N ARG A 2 -4.91 8.81 1.37
CA ARG A 2 -4.39 7.62 2.06
C ARG A 2 -3.56 6.76 1.12
N ILE A 3 -2.35 6.44 1.53
CA ILE A 3 -1.39 5.64 0.74
C ILE A 3 -1.01 4.41 1.55
N ALA A 4 -1.10 3.23 0.93
CA ALA A 4 -0.64 1.99 1.53
C ALA A 4 0.65 1.53 0.87
N ILE A 5 1.54 0.95 1.66
CA ILE A 5 2.75 0.30 1.19
C ILE A 5 2.72 -1.14 1.69
N VAL A 6 2.64 -2.09 0.77
CA VAL A 6 2.55 -3.51 1.07
C VAL A 6 3.84 -4.19 0.61
N ASP A 7 4.67 -4.58 1.56
CA ASP A 7 5.96 -5.20 1.31
C ASP A 7 6.33 -6.01 2.54
N ASP A 8 6.71 -7.27 2.36
CA ASP A 8 7.10 -8.15 3.48
C ASP A 8 8.49 -7.83 4.03
N CYS A 9 9.29 -7.06 3.32
CA CYS A 9 10.58 -6.58 3.80
C CYS A 9 10.40 -5.28 4.59
N GLU A 10 10.57 -5.35 5.90
CA GLU A 10 10.39 -4.20 6.78
C GLU A 10 11.31 -3.04 6.42
N ASN A 11 12.57 -3.32 6.10
CA ASN A 11 13.54 -2.29 5.75
C ASN A 11 13.14 -1.54 4.47
N GLU A 12 12.73 -2.27 3.44
CA GLU A 12 12.30 -1.66 2.19
C GLU A 12 11.01 -0.86 2.38
N ARG A 13 10.08 -1.41 3.14
CA ARG A 13 8.82 -0.74 3.45
C ARG A 13 9.07 0.57 4.19
N ASN A 14 9.93 0.56 5.21
CA ASN A 14 10.25 1.74 5.98
C ASN A 14 10.99 2.78 5.14
N GLU A 15 11.89 2.35 4.26
CA GLU A 15 12.63 3.24 3.38
C GLU A 15 11.68 3.98 2.42
N LEU A 16 10.72 3.28 1.84
CA LEU A 16 9.76 3.90 0.95
C LEU A 16 8.84 4.87 1.70
N CYS A 17 8.39 4.48 2.89
CA CYS A 17 7.60 5.36 3.75
C CYS A 17 8.34 6.66 4.02
N LYS A 18 9.63 6.56 4.35
CA LYS A 18 10.47 7.71 4.65
C LYS A 18 10.61 8.62 3.43
N ARG A 19 10.89 8.04 2.26
CA ARG A 19 11.04 8.81 1.03
C ARG A 19 9.77 9.55 0.67
N LEU A 20 8.63 8.90 0.78
CA LEU A 20 7.34 9.53 0.49
C LEU A 20 7.03 10.65 1.48
N SER A 21 7.33 10.44 2.76
CA SER A 21 7.10 11.45 3.79
C SER A 21 7.95 12.70 3.60
N GLN A 22 9.14 12.54 3.02
CA GLN A 22 10.08 13.65 2.80
C GLN A 22 9.94 14.28 1.42
N SER A 23 9.07 13.75 0.57
CA SER A 23 8.92 14.24 -0.80
C SER A 23 8.15 15.56 -0.86
N SER A 24 8.29 16.28 -1.97
CA SER A 24 7.49 17.48 -2.22
C SER A 24 6.01 17.16 -2.35
N PHE A 25 5.68 15.93 -2.73
CA PHE A 25 4.31 15.45 -2.80
C PHE A 25 3.62 15.52 -1.43
N SER A 26 4.32 15.09 -0.36
CA SER A 26 3.77 15.14 0.99
C SER A 26 3.56 16.57 1.50
N ARG A 27 4.32 17.52 0.94
CA ARG A 27 4.15 18.95 1.29
C ARG A 27 2.94 19.57 0.61
N SER A 28 2.58 19.07 -0.54
CA SER A 28 1.48 19.61 -1.34
C SER A 28 0.13 19.02 -0.97
N TYR A 29 0.14 17.81 -0.40
CA TYR A 29 -1.07 17.08 -0.03
C TYR A 29 -0.98 16.62 1.41
N ASP A 30 -2.13 16.59 2.08
CA ASP A 30 -2.24 15.98 3.39
C ASP A 30 -2.31 14.46 3.19
N ILE A 31 -1.18 13.77 3.37
CA ILE A 31 -1.10 12.33 3.12
C ILE A 31 -0.93 11.54 4.41
N GLU A 32 -1.60 10.38 4.45
CA GLU A 32 -1.45 9.39 5.50
C GLU A 32 -0.83 8.14 4.85
N ILE A 33 0.30 7.68 5.38
CA ILE A 33 1.02 6.53 4.86
C ILE A 33 0.92 5.38 5.84
N CYS A 34 0.42 4.24 5.36
CA CYS A 34 0.26 3.03 6.17
C CYS A 34 1.05 1.89 5.56
N GLY A 35 1.86 1.20 6.38
CA GLY A 35 2.67 0.07 5.94
C GLY A 35 2.08 -1.25 6.39
N TYR A 36 2.12 -2.25 5.52
CA TYR A 36 1.64 -3.60 5.80
C TYR A 36 2.67 -4.63 5.36
N GLY A 37 2.89 -5.63 6.21
CA GLY A 37 3.84 -6.71 5.92
C GLY A 37 3.25 -7.86 5.14
N SER A 38 1.94 -7.84 4.87
CA SER A 38 1.27 -8.90 4.12
C SER A 38 0.06 -8.34 3.36
N GLY A 39 -0.32 -9.03 2.30
CA GLY A 39 -1.52 -8.69 1.55
C GLY A 39 -2.78 -8.87 2.37
N THR A 40 -2.81 -9.87 3.25
CA THR A 40 -3.96 -10.14 4.10
C THR A 40 -4.22 -8.97 5.05
N ASP A 41 -3.19 -8.48 5.73
CA ASP A 41 -3.32 -7.34 6.65
C ASP A 41 -3.77 -6.08 5.90
N PHE A 42 -3.18 -5.85 4.73
CA PHE A 42 -3.58 -4.74 3.88
C PHE A 42 -5.06 -4.83 3.49
N LEU A 43 -5.50 -5.99 3.00
CA LEU A 43 -6.87 -6.16 2.53
C LEU A 43 -7.89 -5.98 3.66
N ASN A 44 -7.58 -6.47 4.85
CA ASN A 44 -8.47 -6.29 6.00
C ASN A 44 -8.70 -4.82 6.31
N GLU A 45 -7.65 -4.01 6.24
CA GLU A 45 -7.78 -2.56 6.44
C GLU A 45 -8.48 -1.88 5.27
N ALA A 46 -8.14 -2.26 4.04
CA ALA A 46 -8.69 -1.65 2.84
C ALA A 46 -10.20 -1.86 2.70
N MET A 47 -10.72 -2.96 3.22
CA MET A 47 -12.15 -3.22 3.22
C MET A 47 -12.92 -2.27 4.12
N GLN A 48 -12.29 -1.75 5.15
CA GLN A 48 -12.90 -0.82 6.10
C GLN A 48 -12.65 0.64 5.74
N ASN A 49 -11.44 0.94 5.28
CA ASN A 49 -11.00 2.29 4.95
C ASN A 49 -10.25 2.27 3.62
N ARG A 50 -10.81 2.88 2.60
CA ARG A 50 -10.23 2.88 1.27
C ARG A 50 -8.91 3.64 1.21
N PHE A 51 -8.03 3.18 0.32
CA PHE A 51 -6.78 3.85 -0.02
C PHE A 51 -6.90 4.49 -1.40
N ASP A 52 -6.20 5.61 -1.58
CA ASP A 52 -6.14 6.28 -2.87
C ASP A 52 -5.04 5.70 -3.75
N LEU A 53 -3.95 5.27 -3.13
CA LEU A 53 -2.79 4.76 -3.81
C LEU A 53 -2.20 3.60 -3.01
N VAL A 54 -1.81 2.52 -3.71
CA VAL A 54 -1.19 1.36 -3.09
C VAL A 54 0.09 1.00 -3.85
N PHE A 55 1.21 0.94 -3.13
CA PHE A 55 2.45 0.35 -3.62
C PHE A 55 2.46 -1.11 -3.19
N MET A 56 2.30 -2.01 -4.15
CA MET A 56 2.17 -3.44 -3.89
C MET A 56 3.40 -4.18 -4.39
N ASP A 57 4.13 -4.82 -3.48
CA ASP A 57 5.19 -5.73 -3.87
C ASP A 57 4.59 -7.01 -4.43
N ILE A 58 5.00 -7.39 -5.64
CA ILE A 58 4.52 -8.59 -6.31
C ILE A 58 5.16 -9.85 -5.70
N TYR A 59 6.43 -9.76 -5.34
CA TYR A 59 7.21 -10.90 -4.86
C TYR A 59 7.36 -10.89 -3.35
N MET A 60 6.29 -11.27 -2.66
CA MET A 60 6.32 -11.45 -1.21
C MET A 60 6.57 -12.92 -0.87
N GLU A 61 7.30 -13.18 0.21
CA GLU A 61 7.75 -14.52 0.57
C GLU A 61 6.60 -15.51 0.74
N LYS A 62 5.52 -15.09 1.40
CA LYS A 62 4.39 -15.97 1.70
C LYS A 62 3.16 -15.69 0.86
N GLU A 63 3.16 -14.65 0.08
CA GLU A 63 2.01 -14.21 -0.68
C GLU A 63 2.42 -13.65 -2.02
N ASN A 64 1.49 -13.69 -2.97
CA ASN A 64 1.68 -13.07 -4.27
C ASN A 64 0.91 -11.75 -4.30
N GLY A 65 1.63 -10.65 -4.57
CA GLY A 65 1.02 -9.32 -4.65
C GLY A 65 -0.04 -9.21 -5.74
N ILE A 66 0.06 -10.01 -6.80
CA ILE A 66 -0.95 -10.05 -7.86
C ILE A 66 -2.28 -10.57 -7.31
N ASP A 67 -2.24 -11.62 -6.48
CA ASP A 67 -3.46 -12.14 -5.85
C ASP A 67 -4.10 -11.10 -4.94
N ALA A 68 -3.31 -10.38 -4.15
CA ALA A 68 -3.81 -9.32 -3.30
C ALA A 68 -4.43 -8.19 -4.11
N ALA A 69 -3.81 -7.82 -5.22
CA ALA A 69 -4.33 -6.78 -6.12
C ALA A 69 -5.65 -7.20 -6.75
N GLN A 70 -5.78 -8.47 -7.15
CA GLN A 70 -7.03 -8.99 -7.71
C GLN A 70 -8.16 -8.97 -6.69
N LYS A 71 -7.87 -9.32 -5.44
CA LYS A 71 -8.84 -9.27 -4.36
C LYS A 71 -9.27 -7.83 -4.07
N LEU A 72 -8.33 -6.90 -4.09
CA LEU A 72 -8.62 -5.47 -3.92
C LEU A 72 -9.59 -4.99 -4.99
N ARG A 73 -9.37 -5.37 -6.25
CA ARG A 73 -10.20 -4.93 -7.37
C ARG A 73 -11.64 -5.43 -7.30
N LYS A 74 -11.94 -6.42 -6.49
CA LYS A 74 -13.32 -6.89 -6.32
C LYS A 74 -14.17 -5.89 -5.56
N PHE A 75 -13.59 -5.05 -4.72
CA PHE A 75 -14.34 -4.07 -3.94
C PHE A 75 -13.88 -2.62 -4.16
N ASP A 76 -12.73 -2.41 -4.74
CA ASP A 76 -12.20 -1.07 -5.02
C ASP A 76 -11.57 -1.05 -6.41
N LYS A 77 -12.26 -0.40 -7.36
CA LYS A 77 -11.81 -0.30 -8.75
C LYS A 77 -11.05 0.99 -9.03
N ASP A 78 -11.10 1.95 -8.12
CA ASP A 78 -10.58 3.30 -8.34
C ASP A 78 -9.21 3.52 -7.76
N CYS A 79 -8.79 2.72 -6.79
CA CYS A 79 -7.48 2.84 -6.15
C CYS A 79 -6.36 2.63 -7.16
N LEU A 80 -5.36 3.54 -7.16
CA LEU A 80 -4.18 3.39 -8.01
C LEU A 80 -3.25 2.31 -7.43
N LEU A 81 -2.84 1.37 -8.28
CA LEU A 81 -1.87 0.33 -7.92
C LEU A 81 -0.56 0.57 -8.65
N VAL A 82 0.52 0.48 -7.91
CA VAL A 82 1.87 0.63 -8.45
C VAL A 82 2.71 -0.63 -8.18
#